data_993ffcab74d9d1bd3da8f6f6a55e2a1c
#
_entry.id   993ffcab74d9d1bd3da8f6f6a55e2a1c
#
_cell.length_a   1.000
_cell.length_b   1.000
_cell.length_c   1.000
_cell.angle_alpha   90.00
_cell.angle_beta   90.00
_cell.angle_gamma   90.00
#
_symmetry.space_group_name_H-M   'P 1'
#
loop_
_entity.id
_entity.type
_entity.pdbx_description
1 polymer ?
#
loop_
_entity_poly.entity_id
_entity_poly.type
_entity_poly.pdbx_seq_one_letter_code
_entity_poly.pdbx_strand_id
1 'polypeptide(L)'
;MEASFNENPNCEFVVDYITNRKYWFVRTNGGEYYDEYLRKGFIAVGFNWIIDASLIKQAEKDNASKRALYEKIKAEAAEDDEKQIKPGLVVNQIKRFLLEMNPGDIVLIPSENSQYIAFGEITSDTYIINESELQENCCPFIKRRRVKWGKKLSRDSLDPYLFKAIYSHHVITDVSDSSSFINRSLSGMYVSGDKAHITFRVSTQEAVRLSDIQPLLYGFEEVAIAAHFPANIISEIEATELKINVQSPGPIEYIVTTVGLIGFLAITIAINMFRATSAAKKNGGTLSLKILWLSYKCKINKPNNSFHDISTEDLDKLIEKIANNPEALSKLDKMANAINKLDAKLPNEKEDQ
;
A
#
# COMPACT_ATOMS: atom_id res chain seq x y z
N MET A 1 8.13 -42.21 11.87
CA MET A 1 8.69 -40.85 11.78
C MET A 1 7.59 -39.96 11.22
N GLU A 2 6.76 -39.42 12.11
CA GLU A 2 5.69 -38.48 11.74
C GLU A 2 6.37 -37.15 11.43
N ALA A 3 6.37 -36.75 10.17
CA ALA A 3 6.76 -35.42 9.79
C ALA A 3 5.70 -34.46 10.34
N SER A 4 6.08 -33.65 11.31
CA SER A 4 5.25 -32.58 11.85
C SER A 4 4.97 -31.55 10.74
N PHE A 5 3.83 -31.68 10.08
CA PHE A 5 3.26 -30.64 9.21
C PHE A 5 2.68 -29.53 10.12
N ASN A 6 3.55 -28.70 10.67
CA ASN A 6 3.18 -27.53 11.44
C ASN A 6 3.37 -26.25 10.61
N GLU A 7 2.82 -26.23 9.40
CA GLU A 7 2.50 -25.00 8.69
C GLU A 7 1.16 -25.21 7.99
N ASN A 8 0.10 -24.93 8.75
CA ASN A 8 -1.21 -24.68 8.15
C ASN A 8 -1.03 -23.48 7.23
N PRO A 9 -1.20 -23.59 5.92
CA PRO A 9 -1.22 -22.43 5.05
C PRO A 9 -2.54 -21.68 5.31
N ASN A 10 -2.60 -20.94 6.42
CA ASN A 10 -3.63 -19.94 6.62
C ASN A 10 -3.41 -18.85 5.57
N CYS A 11 -3.93 -19.09 4.37
CA CYS A 11 -3.91 -18.12 3.29
C CYS A 11 -4.91 -17.02 3.65
N GLU A 12 -4.43 -15.97 4.28
CA GLU A 12 -5.26 -14.81 4.62
C GLU A 12 -5.22 -13.83 3.45
N PHE A 13 -6.36 -13.57 2.84
CA PHE A 13 -6.54 -12.53 1.83
C PHE A 13 -7.08 -11.28 2.53
N VAL A 14 -6.33 -10.18 2.44
CA VAL A 14 -6.71 -8.90 3.01
C VAL A 14 -7.02 -7.95 1.87
N VAL A 15 -8.25 -7.42 1.85
CA VAL A 15 -8.67 -6.35 0.94
C VAL A 15 -8.79 -5.07 1.76
N ASP A 16 -7.99 -4.07 1.44
CA ASP A 16 -8.00 -2.79 2.10
C ASP A 16 -8.97 -1.83 1.40
N TYR A 17 -9.90 -1.23 2.15
CA TYR A 17 -10.75 -0.16 1.64
C TYR A 17 -10.08 1.18 1.88
N ILE A 18 -9.84 1.92 0.81
CA ILE A 18 -9.21 3.23 0.85
C ILE A 18 -10.28 4.30 0.73
N THR A 19 -10.49 5.04 1.80
CA THR A 19 -11.35 6.23 1.82
C THR A 19 -10.54 7.49 1.51
N ASN A 20 -11.20 8.64 1.47
CA ASN A 20 -10.58 9.95 1.26
C ASN A 20 -9.47 10.22 2.27
N ARG A 21 -8.25 9.75 1.99
CA ARG A 21 -7.02 10.00 2.76
C ARG A 21 -6.01 10.69 1.89
N LYS A 22 -5.19 11.53 2.50
CA LYS A 22 -4.04 12.15 1.84
C LYS A 22 -2.78 11.35 2.08
N TYR A 23 -1.78 11.65 1.27
CA TYR A 23 -0.46 10.99 1.32
C TYR A 23 0.61 12.06 1.46
N TRP A 24 1.44 11.93 2.48
CA TRP A 24 2.43 12.92 2.87
C TRP A 24 3.83 12.34 2.86
N PHE A 25 4.74 13.02 2.21
CA PHE A 25 6.16 12.72 2.33
C PHE A 25 6.78 13.68 3.34
N VAL A 26 7.37 13.15 4.42
CA VAL A 26 7.96 13.93 5.52
C VAL A 26 9.44 13.62 5.62
N ARG A 27 10.27 14.64 5.50
CA ARG A 27 11.73 14.51 5.63
C ARG A 27 12.15 14.25 7.06
N THR A 28 13.25 13.54 7.22
CA THR A 28 13.83 13.10 8.49
C THR A 28 15.19 13.74 8.78
N ASN A 29 15.41 14.96 8.29
CA ASN A 29 16.71 15.63 8.39
C ASN A 29 17.87 14.78 7.85
N GLY A 30 17.84 14.47 6.56
CA GLY A 30 18.85 13.62 5.93
C GLY A 30 18.86 12.15 6.38
N GLY A 31 17.90 11.73 7.19
CA GLY A 31 17.82 10.38 7.78
C GLY A 31 18.06 10.36 9.28
N GLU A 32 18.55 11.46 9.86
CA GLU A 32 18.93 11.57 11.30
C GLU A 32 17.78 11.14 12.23
N TYR A 33 16.54 11.58 11.95
CA TYR A 33 15.39 11.27 12.82
C TYR A 33 14.63 10.02 12.39
N TYR A 34 15.05 9.30 11.34
CA TYR A 34 14.34 8.17 10.79
C TYR A 34 14.07 7.07 11.83
N ASP A 35 15.13 6.59 12.48
CA ASP A 35 15.02 5.49 13.47
C ASP A 35 14.26 5.92 14.72
N GLU A 36 14.39 7.18 15.13
CA GLU A 36 13.63 7.71 16.24
C GLU A 36 12.15 7.78 15.93
N TYR A 37 11.78 8.27 14.73
CA TYR A 37 10.39 8.32 14.29
C TYR A 37 9.75 6.93 14.26
N LEU A 38 10.48 5.95 13.75
CA LEU A 38 10.00 4.57 13.73
C LEU A 38 9.82 4.00 15.14
N ARG A 39 10.84 4.11 15.96
CA ARG A 39 10.86 3.49 17.30
C ARG A 39 9.85 4.12 18.24
N LYS A 40 9.71 5.46 18.22
CA LYS A 40 8.82 6.20 19.11
C LYS A 40 7.42 6.43 18.53
N GLY A 41 7.18 6.09 17.26
CA GLY A 41 5.86 6.15 16.63
C GLY A 41 5.35 7.57 16.42
N PHE A 42 6.16 8.48 15.86
CA PHE A 42 5.75 9.85 15.59
C PHE A 42 6.43 10.43 14.34
N ILE A 43 5.92 11.57 13.88
CA ILE A 43 6.57 12.53 12.99
C ILE A 43 6.54 13.90 13.63
N ALA A 44 7.48 14.78 13.26
CA ALA A 44 7.58 16.12 13.83
C ALA A 44 8.00 17.17 12.79
N VAL A 45 7.78 18.44 13.12
CA VAL A 45 8.19 19.59 12.31
C VAL A 45 8.78 20.69 13.18
N GLY A 46 9.78 21.39 12.67
CA GLY A 46 10.49 22.48 13.35
C GLY A 46 9.67 23.75 13.55
N PHE A 47 10.34 24.89 13.84
CA PHE A 47 9.74 26.17 14.22
C PHE A 47 8.86 26.03 15.46
N ASN A 48 9.49 25.62 16.58
CA ASN A 48 8.81 25.26 17.82
C ASN A 48 7.88 26.33 18.37
N TRP A 49 8.18 27.61 18.15
CA TRP A 49 7.36 28.73 18.64
C TRP A 49 6.01 28.88 17.88
N ILE A 50 5.82 28.28 16.71
CA ILE A 50 4.53 28.22 16.03
C ILE A 50 3.81 26.96 16.50
N ILE A 51 3.17 27.06 17.67
CA ILE A 51 2.54 25.91 18.33
C ILE A 51 1.09 25.68 17.95
N ASP A 52 0.42 26.68 17.44
CA ASP A 52 -0.98 26.59 17.02
C ASP A 52 -1.22 27.17 15.62
N ALA A 53 -2.36 26.85 15.08
CA ALA A 53 -2.76 27.27 13.75
C ALA A 53 -3.27 28.71 13.66
N SER A 54 -3.44 29.41 14.79
CA SER A 54 -4.06 30.75 14.81
C SER A 54 -3.22 31.77 14.06
N LEU A 55 -1.91 31.75 14.24
CA LEU A 55 -0.95 32.61 13.54
C LEU A 55 -1.02 32.43 12.01
N ILE A 56 -1.14 31.17 11.57
CA ILE A 56 -1.25 30.85 10.14
C ILE A 56 -2.58 31.31 9.59
N LYS A 57 -3.69 31.05 10.29
CA LYS A 57 -5.03 31.48 9.90
C LYS A 57 -5.16 33.00 9.85
N GLN A 58 -4.49 33.73 10.77
CA GLN A 58 -4.44 35.19 10.75
C GLN A 58 -3.63 35.70 9.55
N ALA A 59 -2.46 35.11 9.29
CA ALA A 59 -1.62 35.47 8.15
C ALA A 59 -2.29 35.21 6.77
N GLU A 60 -3.24 34.29 6.71
CA GLU A 60 -4.04 34.07 5.50
C GLU A 60 -5.13 35.13 5.29
N LYS A 61 -5.64 35.71 6.36
CA LYS A 61 -6.72 36.71 6.33
C LYS A 61 -6.21 38.13 6.16
N ASP A 62 -5.03 38.44 6.66
CA ASP A 62 -4.52 39.80 6.75
C ASP A 62 -3.06 39.90 6.35
N ASN A 63 -2.76 40.82 5.43
CA ASN A 63 -1.42 41.07 4.92
C ASN A 63 -0.44 41.61 5.96
N ALA A 64 -0.90 42.33 6.98
CA ALA A 64 -0.03 42.86 8.04
C ALA A 64 0.43 41.69 8.93
N SER A 65 -0.47 40.83 9.35
CA SER A 65 -0.18 39.60 10.09
C SER A 65 0.77 38.68 9.31
N LYS A 66 0.55 38.56 8.01
CA LYS A 66 1.43 37.78 7.12
C LYS A 66 2.86 38.35 7.09
N ARG A 67 3.01 39.63 6.95
CA ARG A 67 4.32 40.29 6.98
C ARG A 67 5.02 40.11 8.32
N ALA A 68 4.31 40.33 9.42
CA ALA A 68 4.85 40.16 10.77
C ALA A 68 5.35 38.72 11.02
N LEU A 69 4.56 37.72 10.59
CA LEU A 69 4.95 36.32 10.68
C LEU A 69 6.21 36.04 9.83
N TYR A 70 6.27 36.55 8.60
CA TYR A 70 7.42 36.37 7.70
C TYR A 70 8.71 37.01 8.26
N GLU A 71 8.62 38.21 8.81
CA GLU A 71 9.79 38.89 9.43
C GLU A 71 10.28 38.12 10.68
N LYS A 72 9.37 37.58 11.49
CA LYS A 72 9.74 36.75 12.63
C LYS A 72 10.45 35.44 12.19
N ILE A 73 9.96 34.78 11.15
CA ILE A 73 10.62 33.57 10.58
C ILE A 73 12.03 33.92 10.09
N LYS A 74 12.20 35.07 9.42
CA LYS A 74 13.53 35.50 8.93
C LYS A 74 14.50 35.82 10.08
N ALA A 75 14.01 36.47 11.14
CA ALA A 75 14.82 36.82 12.28
C ALA A 75 15.36 35.58 13.01
N GLU A 76 14.51 34.60 13.25
CA GLU A 76 14.91 33.32 13.85
C GLU A 76 15.93 32.54 12.98
N ALA A 77 15.68 32.53 11.69
CA ALA A 77 16.60 31.86 10.75
C ALA A 77 17.97 32.55 10.62
N ALA A 78 18.05 33.85 10.90
CA ALA A 78 19.32 34.59 10.88
C ALA A 78 20.19 34.29 12.11
N GLU A 79 19.59 33.85 13.22
CA GLU A 79 20.32 33.45 14.44
C GLU A 79 21.01 32.09 14.26
N ASP A 80 20.49 31.21 13.37
CA ASP A 80 20.97 29.83 13.15
C ASP A 80 22.00 29.70 12.01
N ASP A 81 22.54 30.82 11.47
CA ASP A 81 23.49 30.83 10.33
C ASP A 81 22.96 30.08 9.07
N GLU A 82 21.66 29.84 8.99
CA GLU A 82 21.05 29.12 7.89
C GLU A 82 20.82 30.02 6.66
N LYS A 83 21.17 29.48 5.50
CA LYS A 83 20.97 30.05 4.15
C LYS A 83 19.54 30.57 3.99
N GLN A 84 19.40 31.69 3.28
CA GLN A 84 18.15 32.39 2.90
C GLN A 84 16.88 31.51 2.98
N ILE A 85 16.22 31.53 4.13
CA ILE A 85 14.94 30.87 4.31
C ILE A 85 13.87 31.64 3.56
N LYS A 86 13.00 30.91 2.86
CA LYS A 86 11.81 31.47 2.21
C LYS A 86 10.62 31.34 3.17
N PRO A 87 10.19 32.42 3.87
CA PRO A 87 9.15 32.30 4.91
C PRO A 87 7.83 31.70 4.43
N GLY A 88 7.45 31.96 3.18
CA GLY A 88 6.24 31.37 2.60
C GLY A 88 6.30 29.85 2.50
N LEU A 89 7.47 29.26 2.25
CA LEU A 89 7.62 27.80 2.26
C LEU A 89 7.50 27.24 3.68
N VAL A 90 8.09 27.91 4.66
CA VAL A 90 8.00 27.53 6.07
C VAL A 90 6.53 27.52 6.53
N VAL A 91 5.83 28.64 6.29
CA VAL A 91 4.40 28.75 6.64
C VAL A 91 3.58 27.63 5.98
N ASN A 92 3.80 27.36 4.71
CA ASN A 92 3.08 26.28 4.01
C ASN A 92 3.37 24.90 4.62
N GLN A 93 4.59 24.61 5.03
CA GLN A 93 4.93 23.34 5.67
C GLN A 93 4.27 23.17 7.03
N ILE A 94 4.32 24.24 7.85
CA ILE A 94 3.66 24.21 9.15
C ILE A 94 2.13 24.16 8.99
N LYS A 95 1.56 24.86 8.01
CA LYS A 95 0.15 24.75 7.65
C LYS A 95 -0.24 23.32 7.32
N ARG A 96 0.51 22.65 6.46
CA ARG A 96 0.27 21.24 6.13
C ARG A 96 0.25 20.38 7.39
N PHE A 97 1.24 20.56 8.25
CA PHE A 97 1.36 19.77 9.47
C PHE A 97 0.23 20.02 10.47
N LEU A 98 -0.14 21.30 10.71
CA LEU A 98 -1.13 21.68 11.72
C LEU A 98 -2.58 21.56 11.24
N LEU A 99 -2.83 21.84 9.95
CA LEU A 99 -4.20 22.06 9.43
C LEU A 99 -4.64 21.08 8.34
N GLU A 100 -3.70 20.50 7.59
CA GLU A 100 -4.06 19.71 6.40
C GLU A 100 -3.88 18.21 6.60
N MET A 101 -2.92 17.79 7.45
CA MET A 101 -2.77 16.40 7.85
C MET A 101 -3.85 15.98 8.82
N ASN A 102 -4.43 14.80 8.62
CA ASN A 102 -5.50 14.26 9.47
C ASN A 102 -5.17 12.83 9.91
N PRO A 103 -5.74 12.37 11.02
CA PRO A 103 -5.75 10.95 11.36
C PRO A 103 -6.36 10.14 10.20
N GLY A 104 -5.73 9.01 9.86
CA GLY A 104 -6.06 8.17 8.71
C GLY A 104 -5.24 8.47 7.44
N ASP A 105 -4.56 9.62 7.36
CA ASP A 105 -3.64 9.92 6.26
C ASP A 105 -2.40 9.01 6.33
N ILE A 106 -1.81 8.75 5.17
CA ILE A 106 -0.56 7.98 5.07
C ILE A 106 0.63 8.94 5.03
N VAL A 107 1.64 8.60 5.80
CA VAL A 107 2.92 9.31 5.80
C VAL A 107 4.06 8.39 5.36
N LEU A 108 4.93 8.94 4.53
CA LEU A 108 6.15 8.31 4.03
C LEU A 108 7.35 9.06 4.60
N ILE A 109 8.31 8.34 5.16
CA ILE A 109 9.58 8.92 5.63
C ILE A 109 10.78 8.21 5.02
N PRO A 110 11.82 8.94 4.59
CA PRO A 110 13.04 8.36 4.05
C PRO A 110 14.07 8.09 5.17
N SER A 111 14.81 6.97 5.03
CA SER A 111 16.06 6.76 5.75
C SER A 111 17.18 7.63 5.18
N GLU A 112 18.36 7.53 5.74
CA GLU A 112 19.57 8.13 5.19
C GLU A 112 19.74 7.75 3.71
N ASN A 113 20.07 8.74 2.86
CA ASN A 113 20.18 8.60 1.41
C ASN A 113 18.94 7.99 0.72
N SER A 114 17.81 7.95 1.42
CA SER A 114 16.56 7.34 0.95
C SER A 114 16.72 5.87 0.51
N GLN A 115 17.61 5.11 1.18
CA GLN A 115 17.78 3.69 0.91
C GLN A 115 16.51 2.89 1.21
N TYR A 116 15.79 3.32 2.24
CA TYR A 116 14.51 2.77 2.64
C TYR A 116 13.48 3.87 2.78
N ILE A 117 12.24 3.53 2.46
CA ILE A 117 11.07 4.37 2.75
C ILE A 117 10.17 3.59 3.70
N ALA A 118 9.85 4.19 4.83
CA ALA A 118 8.87 3.65 5.76
C ALA A 118 7.51 4.32 5.53
N PHE A 119 6.46 3.52 5.62
CA PHE A 119 5.08 3.93 5.45
C PHE A 119 4.34 3.76 6.77
N GLY A 120 3.53 4.75 7.14
CA GLY A 120 2.74 4.70 8.35
C GLY A 120 1.43 5.45 8.20
N GLU A 121 0.50 5.16 9.09
CA GLU A 121 -0.78 5.85 9.21
C GLU A 121 -0.73 6.84 10.36
N ILE A 122 -1.12 8.10 10.10
CA ILE A 122 -1.27 9.13 11.14
C ILE A 122 -2.45 8.75 12.02
N THR A 123 -2.22 8.65 13.34
CA THR A 123 -3.23 8.19 14.30
C THR A 123 -3.68 9.26 15.29
N SER A 124 -3.10 10.46 15.21
CA SER A 124 -3.49 11.57 16.10
C SER A 124 -3.52 12.91 15.38
N ASP A 125 -4.23 13.84 15.97
CA ASP A 125 -4.01 15.27 15.73
C ASP A 125 -2.62 15.68 16.20
N THR A 126 -2.22 16.92 15.87
CA THR A 126 -0.97 17.48 16.38
C THR A 126 -1.03 17.63 17.90
N TYR A 127 -0.01 17.15 18.58
CA TYR A 127 0.21 17.38 20.00
C TYR A 127 1.57 18.04 20.24
N ILE A 128 1.70 18.74 21.36
CA ILE A 128 2.91 19.43 21.78
C ILE A 128 3.48 18.70 22.97
N ILE A 129 4.78 18.40 22.93
CA ILE A 129 5.53 17.89 24.09
C ILE A 129 6.23 19.03 24.80
N ASN A 130 6.54 18.86 26.09
CA ASN A 130 7.34 19.84 26.82
C ASN A 130 8.80 19.78 26.33
N GLU A 131 9.45 20.93 26.27
CA GLU A 131 10.89 20.99 25.93
C GLU A 131 11.75 20.20 26.90
N SER A 132 11.32 20.07 28.15
CA SER A 132 12.00 19.26 29.17
C SER A 132 11.95 17.73 28.88
N GLU A 133 11.09 17.30 28.01
CA GLU A 133 11.00 15.90 27.54
C GLU A 133 11.96 15.59 26.38
N LEU A 134 12.59 16.62 25.81
CA LEU A 134 13.58 16.48 24.76
C LEU A 134 14.85 15.85 25.31
N GLN A 135 15.37 14.86 24.63
CA GLN A 135 16.62 14.18 24.97
C GLN A 135 17.73 14.70 24.06
N GLU A 136 18.95 14.77 24.59
CA GLU A 136 20.13 15.06 23.78
C GLU A 136 20.27 14.10 22.62
N ASN A 137 20.70 14.58 21.48
CA ASN A 137 20.87 13.81 20.22
C ASN A 137 19.57 13.17 19.68
N CYS A 138 18.41 13.69 20.08
CA CYS A 138 17.10 13.31 19.55
C CYS A 138 16.48 14.47 18.77
N CYS A 139 15.39 14.17 18.05
CA CYS A 139 14.63 15.16 17.32
C CYS A 139 14.19 16.32 18.24
N PRO A 140 14.62 17.57 17.99
CA PRO A 140 14.37 18.72 18.87
C PRO A 140 12.98 19.34 18.68
N PHE A 141 12.15 18.77 17.80
CA PHE A 141 10.85 19.34 17.44
C PHE A 141 9.77 18.91 18.43
N ILE A 142 9.07 19.90 18.98
CA ILE A 142 8.02 19.67 20.00
C ILE A 142 6.64 19.41 19.39
N LYS A 143 6.37 19.87 18.15
CA LYS A 143 5.12 19.59 17.44
C LYS A 143 5.19 18.21 16.82
N ARG A 144 4.32 17.31 17.28
CA ARG A 144 4.34 15.90 16.89
C ARG A 144 2.96 15.40 16.51
N ARG A 145 2.94 14.37 15.67
CA ARG A 145 1.75 13.53 15.37
C ARG A 145 2.13 12.08 15.58
N ARG A 146 1.26 11.29 16.19
CA ARG A 146 1.47 9.85 16.34
C ARG A 146 1.28 9.17 15.00
N VAL A 147 2.11 8.16 14.76
CA VAL A 147 2.09 7.34 13.54
C VAL A 147 2.18 5.88 13.93
N LYS A 148 1.29 5.09 13.36
CA LYS A 148 1.39 3.63 13.38
C LYS A 148 2.18 3.21 12.15
N TRP A 149 3.44 2.88 12.35
CA TRP A 149 4.31 2.42 11.27
C TRP A 149 3.93 1.01 10.82
N GLY A 150 4.03 0.79 9.51
CA GLY A 150 3.72 -0.46 8.85
C GLY A 150 4.90 -0.92 7.98
N LYS A 151 4.70 -0.94 6.67
CA LYS A 151 5.64 -1.46 5.68
C LYS A 151 6.88 -0.57 5.55
N LYS A 152 8.04 -1.22 5.37
CA LYS A 152 9.30 -0.57 5.01
C LYS A 152 9.77 -1.19 3.68
N LEU A 153 10.03 -0.36 2.69
CA LEU A 153 10.47 -0.81 1.38
C LEU A 153 11.85 -0.26 1.06
N SER A 154 12.69 -1.07 0.43
CA SER A 154 13.93 -0.59 -0.16
C SER A 154 13.63 0.30 -1.35
N ARG A 155 14.52 1.23 -1.66
CA ARG A 155 14.40 2.12 -2.83
C ARG A 155 14.21 1.33 -4.12
N ASP A 156 14.92 0.22 -4.27
CA ASP A 156 14.88 -0.60 -5.49
C ASP A 156 13.54 -1.36 -5.66
N SER A 157 12.82 -1.56 -4.55
CA SER A 157 11.48 -2.16 -4.55
C SER A 157 10.34 -1.16 -4.74
N LEU A 158 10.64 0.14 -4.77
CA LEU A 158 9.64 1.18 -4.96
C LEU A 158 9.26 1.31 -6.43
N ASP A 159 8.00 1.68 -6.65
CA ASP A 159 7.56 2.11 -7.97
C ASP A 159 8.37 3.34 -8.43
N PRO A 160 8.96 3.33 -9.64
CA PRO A 160 9.75 4.45 -10.15
C PRO A 160 9.04 5.81 -10.14
N TYR A 161 7.71 5.81 -10.26
CA TYR A 161 6.91 7.05 -10.19
C TYR A 161 6.96 7.71 -8.81
N LEU A 162 7.28 6.96 -7.75
CA LEU A 162 7.46 7.52 -6.40
C LEU A 162 8.78 8.27 -6.24
N PHE A 163 9.76 8.07 -7.11
CA PHE A 163 11.05 8.77 -7.03
C PHE A 163 10.90 10.29 -7.12
N LYS A 164 9.93 10.80 -7.87
CA LYS A 164 9.65 12.24 -7.93
C LYS A 164 9.28 12.81 -6.56
N ALA A 165 8.53 12.07 -5.76
CA ALA A 165 8.18 12.46 -4.40
C ALA A 165 9.41 12.45 -3.47
N ILE A 166 10.28 11.44 -3.61
CA ILE A 166 11.51 11.29 -2.81
C ILE A 166 12.50 12.42 -3.08
N TYR A 167 12.57 12.93 -4.29
CA TYR A 167 13.47 14.05 -4.65
C TYR A 167 12.94 15.43 -4.27
N SER A 168 11.73 15.54 -3.73
CA SER A 168 11.24 16.83 -3.21
C SER A 168 12.16 17.38 -2.12
N HIS A 169 12.56 18.64 -2.21
CA HIS A 169 13.38 19.32 -1.20
C HIS A 169 12.56 19.91 -0.04
N HIS A 170 11.23 19.80 -0.09
CA HIS A 170 10.38 20.30 0.98
C HIS A 170 10.35 19.33 2.17
N VAL A 171 10.30 19.86 3.39
CA VAL A 171 10.20 19.05 4.62
C VAL A 171 8.91 18.23 4.60
N ILE A 172 7.81 18.83 4.13
CA ILE A 172 6.51 18.16 4.00
C ILE A 172 5.99 18.39 2.59
N THR A 173 5.73 17.30 1.88
CA THR A 173 5.18 17.32 0.53
C THR A 173 3.89 16.54 0.47
N ASP A 174 2.83 17.12 -0.10
CA ASP A 174 1.64 16.37 -0.48
C ASP A 174 1.99 15.52 -1.71
N VAL A 175 1.84 14.22 -1.58
CA VAL A 175 2.13 13.23 -2.63
C VAL A 175 0.88 12.43 -3.02
N SER A 176 -0.29 12.99 -2.76
CA SER A 176 -1.59 12.36 -3.02
C SER A 176 -1.79 12.04 -4.50
N ASP A 177 -1.19 12.80 -5.41
CA ASP A 177 -1.19 12.50 -6.85
C ASP A 177 -0.52 11.14 -7.17
N SER A 178 0.30 10.63 -6.28
CA SER A 178 0.96 9.33 -6.39
C SER A 178 0.25 8.22 -5.58
N SER A 179 -0.96 8.48 -5.12
CA SER A 179 -1.71 7.56 -4.24
C SER A 179 -1.86 6.15 -4.79
N SER A 180 -2.14 5.99 -6.08
CA SER A 180 -2.27 4.68 -6.72
C SER A 180 -0.97 3.86 -6.64
N PHE A 181 0.18 4.51 -6.84
CA PHE A 181 1.50 3.86 -6.73
C PHE A 181 1.83 3.50 -5.28
N ILE A 182 1.46 4.37 -4.35
CA ILE A 182 1.64 4.14 -2.91
C ILE A 182 0.76 2.96 -2.46
N ASN A 183 -0.52 2.98 -2.82
CA ASN A 183 -1.46 1.95 -2.41
C ASN A 183 -1.06 0.57 -2.91
N ARG A 184 -0.70 0.42 -4.20
CA ARG A 184 -0.25 -0.88 -4.72
C ARG A 184 1.10 -1.33 -4.13
N SER A 185 1.90 -0.40 -3.59
CA SER A 185 3.12 -0.74 -2.84
C SER A 185 2.79 -1.23 -1.43
N LEU A 186 1.72 -0.74 -0.83
CA LEU A 186 1.28 -1.10 0.52
C LEU A 186 0.41 -2.36 0.54
N SER A 187 -0.51 -2.48 -0.40
CA SER A 187 -1.48 -3.58 -0.46
C SER A 187 -1.49 -4.20 -1.86
N GLY A 188 -1.49 -5.53 -1.91
CA GLY A 188 -1.68 -6.27 -3.15
C GLY A 188 -3.12 -6.23 -3.65
N MET A 189 -4.09 -5.99 -2.74
CA MET A 189 -5.51 -5.83 -3.07
C MET A 189 -6.13 -4.69 -2.28
N TYR A 190 -6.76 -3.74 -2.98
CA TYR A 190 -7.47 -2.64 -2.32
C TYR A 190 -8.66 -2.16 -3.16
N VAL A 191 -9.64 -1.56 -2.49
CA VAL A 191 -10.78 -0.89 -3.12
C VAL A 191 -10.64 0.61 -2.92
N SER A 192 -10.79 1.37 -3.98
CA SER A 192 -10.77 2.84 -3.98
C SER A 192 -11.94 3.34 -4.82
N GLY A 193 -12.87 4.04 -4.19
CA GLY A 193 -14.15 4.38 -4.83
C GLY A 193 -14.96 3.12 -5.17
N ASP A 194 -15.37 3.00 -6.41
CA ASP A 194 -16.12 1.86 -6.97
C ASP A 194 -15.24 0.78 -7.62
N LYS A 195 -13.92 0.99 -7.62
CA LYS A 195 -12.96 0.10 -8.28
C LYS A 195 -12.11 -0.67 -7.28
N ALA A 196 -11.93 -1.95 -7.56
CA ALA A 196 -11.00 -2.82 -6.87
C ALA A 196 -9.72 -2.98 -7.70
N HIS A 197 -8.60 -2.96 -7.03
CA HIS A 197 -7.25 -3.07 -7.59
C HIS A 197 -6.60 -4.34 -7.07
N ILE A 198 -6.10 -5.17 -7.96
CA ILE A 198 -5.45 -6.44 -7.65
C ILE A 198 -4.10 -6.45 -8.36
N THR A 199 -3.01 -6.57 -7.61
CA THR A 199 -1.65 -6.45 -8.14
C THR A 199 -0.90 -7.77 -8.02
N PHE A 200 -0.43 -8.27 -9.14
CA PHE A 200 0.55 -9.36 -9.23
C PHE A 200 1.92 -8.75 -9.51
N ARG A 201 2.94 -9.14 -8.76
CA ARG A 201 4.29 -8.62 -8.92
C ARG A 201 5.15 -9.64 -9.65
N VAL A 202 5.52 -9.33 -10.88
CA VAL A 202 6.45 -10.13 -11.68
C VAL A 202 7.86 -9.78 -11.27
N SER A 203 8.63 -10.76 -10.80
CA SER A 203 10.01 -10.57 -10.27
C SER A 203 11.08 -11.15 -11.18
N THR A 204 10.72 -11.91 -12.24
CA THR A 204 11.72 -12.50 -13.14
C THR A 204 12.65 -11.44 -13.74
N GLN A 205 13.93 -11.78 -13.85
CA GLN A 205 14.94 -10.98 -14.55
C GLN A 205 15.12 -11.43 -15.99
N GLU A 206 14.50 -12.54 -16.38
CA GLU A 206 14.58 -13.10 -17.71
C GLU A 206 13.61 -12.42 -18.67
N ALA A 207 13.86 -12.58 -19.98
CA ALA A 207 12.96 -12.09 -21.01
C ALA A 207 11.60 -12.80 -20.93
N VAL A 208 10.54 -12.03 -20.74
CA VAL A 208 9.17 -12.53 -20.65
C VAL A 208 8.65 -12.80 -22.06
N ARG A 209 8.28 -14.07 -22.36
CA ARG A 209 7.66 -14.45 -23.61
C ARG A 209 6.15 -14.19 -23.55
N LEU A 210 5.54 -13.90 -24.68
CA LEU A 210 4.09 -13.72 -24.77
C LEU A 210 3.32 -14.94 -24.24
N SER A 211 3.79 -16.15 -24.55
CA SER A 211 3.20 -17.41 -24.03
C SER A 211 3.23 -17.54 -22.50
N ASP A 212 4.15 -16.83 -21.84
CA ASP A 212 4.32 -16.91 -20.41
C ASP A 212 3.42 -15.92 -19.67
N ILE A 213 3.14 -14.78 -20.27
CA ILE A 213 2.28 -13.73 -19.69
C ILE A 213 0.81 -13.89 -20.07
N GLN A 214 0.52 -14.46 -21.23
CA GLN A 214 -0.85 -14.64 -21.75
C GLN A 214 -1.81 -15.28 -20.73
N PRO A 215 -1.44 -16.36 -20.00
CA PRO A 215 -2.34 -16.94 -19.01
C PRO A 215 -2.67 -16.02 -17.85
N LEU A 216 -1.83 -15.01 -17.54
CA LEU A 216 -2.18 -13.99 -16.56
C LEU A 216 -3.11 -12.95 -17.15
N LEU A 217 -2.96 -12.59 -18.42
CA LEU A 217 -3.78 -11.55 -19.05
C LEU A 217 -5.23 -11.98 -19.26
N TYR A 218 -5.44 -13.23 -19.66
CA TYR A 218 -6.77 -13.76 -20.03
C TYR A 218 -7.28 -14.86 -19.09
N GLY A 219 -6.44 -15.39 -18.22
CA GLY A 219 -6.78 -16.58 -17.43
C GLY A 219 -7.95 -16.36 -16.46
N PHE A 220 -8.14 -15.16 -15.92
CA PHE A 220 -9.29 -14.87 -15.06
C PHE A 220 -10.61 -15.01 -15.81
N GLU A 221 -10.71 -14.46 -17.01
CA GLU A 221 -11.86 -14.60 -17.90
C GLU A 221 -12.06 -16.08 -18.33
N GLU A 222 -11.00 -16.73 -18.80
CA GLU A 222 -11.06 -18.11 -19.23
C GLU A 222 -11.51 -19.08 -18.13
N VAL A 223 -11.04 -18.90 -16.88
CA VAL A 223 -11.47 -19.71 -15.73
C VAL A 223 -12.91 -19.42 -15.36
N ALA A 224 -13.33 -18.15 -15.35
CA ALA A 224 -14.69 -17.75 -14.99
C ALA A 224 -15.72 -18.34 -15.99
N ILE A 225 -15.41 -18.28 -17.29
CA ILE A 225 -16.26 -18.86 -18.36
C ILE A 225 -16.30 -20.38 -18.19
N ALA A 226 -15.17 -21.06 -18.10
CA ALA A 226 -15.11 -22.51 -17.95
C ALA A 226 -15.82 -23.01 -16.69
N ALA A 227 -15.71 -22.29 -15.57
CA ALA A 227 -16.37 -22.61 -14.32
C ALA A 227 -17.85 -22.22 -14.28
N HIS A 228 -18.40 -21.66 -15.36
CA HIS A 228 -19.79 -21.19 -15.45
C HIS A 228 -20.15 -20.22 -14.31
N PHE A 229 -19.35 -19.18 -14.13
CA PHE A 229 -19.67 -18.11 -13.19
C PHE A 229 -20.97 -17.39 -13.62
N PRO A 230 -21.65 -16.68 -12.69
CA PRO A 230 -22.79 -15.83 -13.06
C PRO A 230 -22.40 -14.81 -14.14
N ALA A 231 -23.32 -14.58 -15.10
CA ALA A 231 -23.05 -13.72 -16.25
C ALA A 231 -22.63 -12.30 -15.89
N ASN A 232 -23.18 -11.74 -14.81
CA ASN A 232 -22.77 -10.44 -14.29
C ASN A 232 -21.31 -10.41 -13.79
N ILE A 233 -20.82 -11.50 -13.22
CA ILE A 233 -19.42 -11.60 -12.77
C ILE A 233 -18.49 -11.75 -13.98
N ILE A 234 -18.86 -12.57 -14.97
CA ILE A 234 -18.10 -12.74 -16.21
C ILE A 234 -17.98 -11.40 -16.94
N SER A 235 -19.08 -10.71 -17.14
CA SER A 235 -19.12 -9.37 -17.78
C SER A 235 -18.21 -8.35 -17.10
N GLU A 236 -18.13 -8.36 -15.76
CA GLU A 236 -17.25 -7.48 -15.02
C GLU A 236 -15.77 -7.88 -15.11
N ILE A 237 -15.47 -9.18 -15.21
CA ILE A 237 -14.12 -9.68 -15.49
C ILE A 237 -13.68 -9.29 -16.90
N GLU A 238 -14.55 -9.43 -17.91
CA GLU A 238 -14.30 -9.01 -19.30
C GLU A 238 -14.03 -7.49 -19.41
N ALA A 239 -14.71 -6.69 -18.59
CA ALA A 239 -14.55 -5.23 -18.53
C ALA A 239 -13.31 -4.76 -17.74
N THR A 240 -12.46 -5.67 -17.25
CA THR A 240 -11.29 -5.33 -16.42
C THR A 240 -10.29 -4.46 -17.16
N GLU A 241 -9.92 -3.35 -16.55
CA GLU A 241 -8.80 -2.52 -17.02
C GLU A 241 -7.47 -3.11 -16.55
N LEU A 242 -6.49 -3.20 -17.45
CA LEU A 242 -5.15 -3.69 -17.13
C LEU A 242 -4.13 -2.55 -17.16
N LYS A 243 -3.32 -2.45 -16.12
CA LYS A 243 -2.11 -1.64 -16.11
C LYS A 243 -0.89 -2.55 -15.99
N ILE A 244 -0.07 -2.55 -17.02
CA ILE A 244 1.11 -3.41 -17.10
C ILE A 244 2.34 -2.51 -17.12
N ASN A 245 3.30 -2.77 -16.24
CA ASN A 245 4.61 -2.19 -16.37
C ASN A 245 5.38 -2.98 -17.46
N VAL A 246 5.77 -2.29 -18.52
CA VAL A 246 6.46 -2.89 -19.68
C VAL A 246 7.87 -3.41 -19.32
N GLN A 247 8.43 -2.93 -18.21
CA GLN A 247 9.74 -3.38 -17.73
C GLN A 247 9.57 -4.55 -16.74
N SER A 248 10.36 -5.60 -16.92
CA SER A 248 10.48 -6.70 -15.96
C SER A 248 11.75 -6.47 -15.11
N PRO A 249 11.68 -6.55 -13.77
CA PRO A 249 10.50 -6.81 -12.95
C PRO A 249 9.49 -5.64 -12.91
N GLY A 250 8.22 -5.97 -12.71
CA GLY A 250 7.17 -4.96 -12.61
C GLY A 250 5.79 -5.51 -12.25
N PRO A 251 4.86 -4.65 -11.82
CA PRO A 251 3.51 -5.05 -11.47
C PRO A 251 2.61 -5.23 -12.70
N ILE A 252 1.70 -6.21 -12.61
CA ILE A 252 0.48 -6.31 -13.42
C ILE A 252 -0.67 -5.97 -12.49
N GLU A 253 -1.38 -4.89 -12.76
CA GLU A 253 -2.51 -4.42 -11.95
C GLU A 253 -3.81 -4.62 -12.73
N TYR A 254 -4.74 -5.35 -12.14
CA TYR A 254 -6.11 -5.53 -12.62
C TYR A 254 -7.01 -4.54 -11.86
N ILE A 255 -7.79 -3.78 -12.61
CA ILE A 255 -8.74 -2.82 -12.07
C ILE A 255 -10.12 -3.27 -12.50
N VAL A 256 -10.94 -3.65 -11.53
CA VAL A 256 -12.24 -4.25 -11.72
C VAL A 256 -13.26 -3.59 -10.79
N THR A 257 -14.55 -3.68 -11.10
CA THR A 257 -15.59 -3.25 -10.18
C THR A 257 -15.64 -4.09 -8.92
N THR A 258 -16.34 -3.64 -7.88
CA THR A 258 -16.52 -4.41 -6.65
C THR A 258 -17.28 -5.72 -6.89
N VAL A 259 -18.15 -5.79 -7.91
CA VAL A 259 -18.83 -7.03 -8.31
C VAL A 259 -17.85 -8.01 -8.96
N GLY A 260 -16.99 -7.56 -9.85
CA GLY A 260 -15.96 -8.40 -10.48
C GLY A 260 -14.90 -8.88 -9.49
N LEU A 261 -14.64 -8.11 -8.42
CA LEU A 261 -13.68 -8.46 -7.38
C LEU A 261 -13.95 -9.86 -6.78
N ILE A 262 -15.23 -10.23 -6.61
CA ILE A 262 -15.57 -11.54 -6.04
C ILE A 262 -15.09 -12.69 -6.95
N GLY A 263 -15.20 -12.54 -8.26
CA GLY A 263 -14.68 -13.50 -9.23
C GLY A 263 -13.16 -13.60 -9.21
N PHE A 264 -12.46 -12.44 -9.17
CA PHE A 264 -11.02 -12.39 -9.04
C PHE A 264 -10.52 -13.04 -7.75
N LEU A 265 -11.17 -12.77 -6.61
CA LEU A 265 -10.84 -13.39 -5.32
C LEU A 265 -11.01 -14.90 -5.38
N ALA A 266 -12.14 -15.40 -5.90
CA ALA A 266 -12.40 -16.83 -6.03
C ALA A 266 -11.30 -17.53 -6.85
N ILE A 267 -10.93 -16.97 -7.99
CA ILE A 267 -9.89 -17.52 -8.86
C ILE A 267 -8.51 -17.42 -8.20
N THR A 268 -8.18 -16.29 -7.57
CA THR A 268 -6.89 -16.11 -6.89
C THR A 268 -6.72 -17.08 -5.72
N ILE A 269 -7.78 -17.31 -4.94
CA ILE A 269 -7.80 -18.31 -3.88
C ILE A 269 -7.62 -19.72 -4.48
N ALA A 270 -8.34 -20.04 -5.57
CA ALA A 270 -8.21 -21.31 -6.23
C ALA A 270 -6.81 -21.56 -6.80
N ILE A 271 -6.15 -20.53 -7.37
CA ILE A 271 -4.74 -20.61 -7.82
C ILE A 271 -3.82 -20.97 -6.65
N ASN A 272 -3.94 -20.31 -5.51
CA ASN A 272 -3.12 -20.59 -4.33
C ASN A 272 -3.32 -22.04 -3.85
N MET A 273 -4.55 -22.47 -3.76
CA MET A 273 -4.87 -23.84 -3.36
C MET A 273 -4.29 -24.86 -4.36
N PHE A 274 -4.38 -24.57 -5.65
CA PHE A 274 -3.86 -25.44 -6.71
C PHE A 274 -2.33 -25.55 -6.62
N ARG A 275 -1.62 -24.44 -6.42
CA ARG A 275 -0.16 -24.40 -6.21
C ARG A 275 0.23 -25.22 -4.97
N ALA A 276 -0.47 -25.07 -3.86
CA ALA A 276 -0.23 -25.82 -2.63
C ALA A 276 -0.44 -27.32 -2.82
N THR A 277 -1.50 -27.76 -3.53
CA THR A 277 -1.73 -29.18 -3.83
C THR A 277 -0.66 -29.76 -4.75
N SER A 278 -0.21 -28.99 -5.74
CA SER A 278 0.84 -29.39 -6.67
C SER A 278 2.19 -29.56 -5.96
N ALA A 279 2.52 -28.64 -5.05
CA ALA A 279 3.71 -28.74 -4.20
C ALA A 279 3.64 -29.96 -3.26
N ALA A 280 2.50 -30.22 -2.62
CA ALA A 280 2.33 -31.37 -1.75
C ALA A 280 2.47 -32.70 -2.52
N LYS A 281 1.92 -32.80 -3.74
CA LYS A 281 2.10 -33.99 -4.60
C LYS A 281 3.56 -34.22 -4.96
N LYS A 282 4.33 -33.19 -5.30
CA LYS A 282 5.78 -33.30 -5.57
C LYS A 282 6.55 -33.81 -4.37
N ASN A 283 6.12 -33.51 -3.15
CA ASN A 283 6.75 -33.92 -1.89
C ASN A 283 6.18 -35.24 -1.34
N GLY A 284 5.40 -36.01 -2.14
CA GLY A 284 4.86 -37.30 -1.74
C GLY A 284 3.62 -37.25 -0.85
N GLY A 285 3.01 -36.09 -0.68
CA GLY A 285 1.77 -35.90 0.08
C GLY A 285 0.51 -35.94 -0.81
N THR A 286 -0.64 -36.26 -0.20
CA THR A 286 -1.96 -36.18 -0.84
C THR A 286 -2.80 -35.09 -0.18
N LEU A 287 -2.90 -33.95 -0.85
CA LEU A 287 -3.83 -32.87 -0.49
C LEU A 287 -4.88 -32.74 -1.57
N SER A 288 -6.14 -32.53 -1.19
CA SER A 288 -7.21 -32.19 -2.15
C SER A 288 -7.57 -30.71 -2.05
N LEU A 289 -8.00 -30.11 -3.16
CA LEU A 289 -8.49 -28.72 -3.17
C LEU A 289 -9.61 -28.50 -2.12
N LYS A 290 -10.45 -29.53 -1.87
CA LYS A 290 -11.52 -29.46 -0.88
C LYS A 290 -11.02 -29.35 0.58
N ILE A 291 -9.86 -29.92 0.91
CA ILE A 291 -9.28 -29.84 2.26
C ILE A 291 -8.64 -28.45 2.48
N LEU A 292 -7.96 -27.93 1.47
CA LEU A 292 -7.35 -26.60 1.53
C LEU A 292 -8.39 -25.48 1.60
N TRP A 293 -9.52 -25.64 0.94
CA TRP A 293 -10.63 -24.70 0.99
C TRP A 293 -11.10 -24.41 2.44
N LEU A 294 -11.16 -25.39 3.31
CA LEU A 294 -11.54 -25.21 4.71
C LEU A 294 -10.57 -24.36 5.52
N SER A 295 -9.38 -24.04 4.99
CA SER A 295 -8.31 -23.34 5.70
C SER A 295 -8.06 -21.91 5.23
N TYR A 296 -8.73 -21.41 4.19
CA TYR A 296 -8.54 -20.04 3.79
C TYR A 296 -9.38 -19.05 4.60
N LYS A 297 -8.87 -17.84 4.79
CA LYS A 297 -9.59 -16.74 5.41
C LYS A 297 -9.54 -15.54 4.46
N CYS A 298 -10.69 -14.97 4.19
CA CYS A 298 -10.80 -13.69 3.51
C CYS A 298 -11.19 -12.63 4.53
N LYS A 299 -10.35 -11.61 4.69
CA LYS A 299 -10.60 -10.47 5.57
C LYS A 299 -10.73 -9.21 4.75
N ILE A 300 -11.85 -8.54 4.91
CA ILE A 300 -12.14 -7.27 4.26
C ILE A 300 -12.08 -6.19 5.32
N ASN A 301 -11.06 -5.32 5.22
CA ASN A 301 -10.88 -4.19 6.14
C ASN A 301 -11.75 -3.02 5.67
N LYS A 302 -12.98 -2.94 6.17
CA LYS A 302 -13.92 -1.85 5.83
C LYS A 302 -13.80 -0.68 6.80
N PRO A 303 -13.82 0.55 6.32
CA PRO A 303 -14.29 1.67 7.13
C PRO A 303 -15.84 1.68 7.09
N ASN A 304 -16.44 1.70 8.27
CA ASN A 304 -17.89 1.86 8.53
C ASN A 304 -18.87 1.89 7.34
N ASN A 305 -19.60 0.79 7.19
CA ASN A 305 -21.02 0.69 6.71
C ASN A 305 -21.45 1.07 5.29
N SER A 306 -20.64 1.04 4.22
CA SER A 306 -21.18 1.46 2.92
C SER A 306 -20.84 0.63 1.68
N PHE A 307 -20.34 -0.59 1.79
CA PHE A 307 -20.06 -1.44 0.62
C PHE A 307 -20.74 -2.80 0.73
N HIS A 308 -21.20 -3.33 -0.44
CA HIS A 308 -21.76 -4.67 -0.54
C HIS A 308 -20.82 -5.69 0.09
N ASP A 309 -21.34 -6.45 1.03
CA ASP A 309 -20.61 -7.53 1.66
C ASP A 309 -20.21 -8.56 0.61
N ILE A 310 -18.91 -8.77 0.44
CA ILE A 310 -18.45 -9.98 -0.22
C ILE A 310 -18.81 -11.12 0.72
N SER A 311 -19.85 -11.85 0.39
CA SER A 311 -20.29 -13.00 1.14
C SER A 311 -19.26 -14.10 0.99
N THR A 312 -18.77 -14.62 2.10
CA THR A 312 -17.91 -15.82 2.08
C THR A 312 -18.63 -16.98 1.41
N GLU A 313 -19.95 -17.08 1.57
CA GLU A 313 -20.80 -18.11 0.94
C GLU A 313 -20.78 -17.99 -0.59
N ASP A 314 -20.78 -16.79 -1.14
CA ASP A 314 -20.71 -16.61 -2.61
C ASP A 314 -19.32 -16.92 -3.16
N LEU A 315 -18.26 -16.58 -2.42
CA LEU A 315 -16.89 -17.01 -2.74
C LEU A 315 -16.77 -18.53 -2.74
N ASP A 316 -17.31 -19.18 -1.73
CA ASP A 316 -17.30 -20.63 -1.60
C ASP A 316 -17.98 -21.32 -2.78
N LYS A 317 -19.14 -20.83 -3.19
CA LYS A 317 -19.86 -21.35 -4.39
C LYS A 317 -19.04 -21.20 -5.67
N LEU A 318 -18.34 -20.07 -5.85
CA LEU A 318 -17.50 -19.87 -7.03
C LEU A 318 -16.26 -20.77 -7.02
N ILE A 319 -15.60 -20.94 -5.88
CA ILE A 319 -14.45 -21.84 -5.72
C ILE A 319 -14.89 -23.30 -5.96
N GLU A 320 -16.06 -23.68 -5.47
CA GLU A 320 -16.61 -25.03 -5.71
C GLU A 320 -16.89 -25.29 -7.18
N LYS A 321 -17.41 -24.31 -7.93
CA LYS A 321 -17.58 -24.41 -9.38
C LYS A 321 -16.25 -24.65 -10.11
N ILE A 322 -15.18 -23.94 -9.72
CA ILE A 322 -13.84 -24.15 -10.27
C ILE A 322 -13.35 -25.58 -9.94
N ALA A 323 -13.44 -25.98 -8.68
CA ALA A 323 -12.91 -27.24 -8.19
C ALA A 323 -13.61 -28.48 -8.82
N ASN A 324 -14.87 -28.35 -9.21
CA ASN A 324 -15.65 -29.42 -9.81
C ASN A 324 -15.61 -29.40 -11.36
N ASN A 325 -14.94 -28.44 -11.99
CA ASN A 325 -14.89 -28.33 -13.45
C ASN A 325 -13.48 -28.65 -13.98
N PRO A 326 -13.29 -29.77 -14.73
CA PRO A 326 -11.97 -30.15 -15.26
C PRO A 326 -11.35 -29.13 -16.23
N GLU A 327 -12.18 -28.43 -17.01
CA GLU A 327 -11.71 -27.41 -17.95
C GLU A 327 -11.20 -26.17 -17.18
N ALA A 328 -11.96 -25.70 -16.17
CA ALA A 328 -11.54 -24.62 -15.30
C ALA A 328 -10.23 -24.95 -14.58
N LEU A 329 -10.07 -26.19 -14.08
CA LEU A 329 -8.83 -26.66 -13.46
C LEU A 329 -7.66 -26.68 -14.44
N SER A 330 -7.88 -27.03 -15.71
CA SER A 330 -6.85 -26.98 -16.76
C SER A 330 -6.39 -25.54 -17.05
N LYS A 331 -7.31 -24.57 -17.05
CA LYS A 331 -6.99 -23.15 -17.21
C LYS A 331 -6.23 -22.62 -15.98
N LEU A 332 -6.67 -23.02 -14.79
CA LEU A 332 -6.01 -22.67 -13.52
C LEU A 332 -4.56 -23.19 -13.47
N ASP A 333 -4.32 -24.41 -13.97
CA ASP A 333 -2.96 -24.97 -14.06
C ASP A 333 -2.05 -24.12 -14.97
N LYS A 334 -2.55 -23.63 -16.10
CA LYS A 334 -1.80 -22.73 -16.97
C LYS A 334 -1.45 -21.42 -16.28
N MET A 335 -2.40 -20.83 -15.53
CA MET A 335 -2.13 -19.63 -14.73
C MET A 335 -1.08 -19.89 -13.64
N ALA A 336 -1.21 -20.99 -12.90
CA ALA A 336 -0.26 -21.37 -11.86
C ALA A 336 1.17 -21.57 -12.42
N ASN A 337 1.28 -22.21 -13.58
CA ASN A 337 2.56 -22.40 -14.27
C ASN A 337 3.15 -21.05 -14.76
N ALA A 338 2.32 -20.15 -15.28
CA ALA A 338 2.75 -18.80 -15.66
C ALA A 338 3.25 -18.01 -14.45
N ILE A 339 2.53 -18.05 -13.33
CA ILE A 339 2.94 -17.39 -12.07
C ILE A 339 4.31 -17.90 -11.63
N ASN A 340 4.52 -19.23 -11.61
CA ASN A 340 5.79 -19.83 -11.22
C ASN A 340 6.93 -19.45 -12.16
N LYS A 341 6.68 -19.44 -13.48
CA LYS A 341 7.69 -19.13 -14.49
C LYS A 341 8.10 -17.66 -14.49
N LEU A 342 7.17 -16.78 -14.22
CA LEU A 342 7.39 -15.35 -14.12
C LEU A 342 7.90 -14.92 -12.74
N ASP A 343 8.07 -15.86 -11.83
CA ASP A 343 8.32 -15.56 -10.41
C ASP A 343 7.33 -14.48 -9.92
N ALA A 344 6.07 -14.64 -10.28
CA ALA A 344 5.04 -13.67 -9.95
C ALA A 344 4.48 -13.94 -8.55
N LYS A 345 4.50 -12.92 -7.69
CA LYS A 345 3.90 -12.97 -6.37
C LYS A 345 2.42 -12.61 -6.45
N LEU A 346 1.61 -13.39 -5.79
CA LEU A 346 0.18 -13.15 -5.64
C LEU A 346 -0.06 -12.01 -4.64
N PRO A 347 -1.23 -11.36 -4.70
CA PRO A 347 -1.52 -10.20 -3.86
C PRO A 347 -1.40 -10.41 -2.34
N ASN A 348 -1.55 -11.65 -1.88
CA ASN A 348 -1.48 -12.05 -0.47
C ASN A 348 -0.13 -12.64 -0.04
N GLU A 349 0.79 -12.88 -0.98
CA GLU A 349 2.12 -13.40 -0.66
C GLU A 349 2.99 -12.29 -0.06
N LYS A 350 3.58 -12.58 1.10
CA LYS A 350 4.51 -11.63 1.74
C LYS A 350 5.76 -11.48 0.86
N GLU A 351 6.21 -10.24 0.74
CA GLU A 351 7.55 -10.01 0.19
C GLU A 351 8.56 -10.55 1.22
N ASP A 352 9.50 -11.35 0.75
CA ASP A 352 10.63 -11.76 1.58
C ASP A 352 11.39 -10.49 2.00
N GLN A 353 11.46 -10.27 3.33
CA GLN A 353 12.10 -9.11 3.96
C GLN A 353 13.61 -9.22 3.90
#